data_4e8614931532d15d7854bbc2dcd03819
#
_entry.id   4e8614931532d15d7854bbc2dcd03819
#
_cell.length_a   1.000
_cell.length_b   1.000
_cell.length_c   1.000
_cell.angle_alpha   90.00
_cell.angle_beta   90.00
_cell.angle_gamma   90.00
#
_symmetry.space_group_name_H-M   'P 1'
#
loop_
_entity.id
_entity.type
_entity.pdbx_description
1 polymer ?
#
loop_
_entity_poly.entity_id
_entity_poly.type
_entity_poly.pdbx_seq_one_letter_code
_entity_poly.pdbx_strand_id
1 'polypeptide(L)'
;MISTGELEMEQKIVQHQRKRLKIKELKKFDLDLGFGVKYEKSLSNILKMGKVEVKTERDKWFKTRNIAIELSYYGKKSGLAVTEADWWAQILTLNDDIKGVILLPVSKLKKIVKKSVKEGCGRIVMGGDDEASEIALIPLKDVASGF
;
A
#
# COMPACT_ATOMS: atom_id res chain seq x y z
N MET A 1 -22.88 38.46 41.26
CA MET A 1 -21.90 39.31 40.58
C MET A 1 -20.53 38.68 40.79
N ILE A 2 -19.84 38.30 39.73
CA ILE A 2 -18.49 37.67 39.80
C ILE A 2 -17.47 38.77 40.09
N SER A 3 -16.57 38.56 41.06
CA SER A 3 -15.56 39.56 41.42
C SER A 3 -14.49 39.69 40.32
N THR A 4 -13.89 40.88 40.23
CA THR A 4 -12.83 41.13 39.21
C THR A 4 -11.69 40.14 39.32
N GLY A 5 -11.36 39.66 40.52
CA GLY A 5 -10.31 38.68 40.74
C GLY A 5 -10.67 37.26 40.27
N GLU A 6 -11.93 36.86 40.34
CA GLU A 6 -12.44 35.57 39.85
C GLU A 6 -12.35 35.54 38.29
N LEU A 7 -12.76 36.62 37.64
CA LEU A 7 -12.65 36.79 36.18
C LEU A 7 -11.18 36.68 35.68
N GLU A 8 -10.23 37.32 36.35
CA GLU A 8 -8.80 37.26 36.03
C GLU A 8 -8.24 35.83 36.20
N MET A 9 -8.69 35.13 37.23
CA MET A 9 -8.26 33.76 37.48
C MET A 9 -8.78 32.79 36.43
N GLU A 10 -10.06 32.92 36.04
CA GLU A 10 -10.64 32.12 34.93
C GLU A 10 -9.92 32.35 33.61
N GLN A 11 -9.61 33.60 33.28
CA GLN A 11 -8.85 33.93 32.07
C GLN A 11 -7.45 33.29 32.05
N LYS A 12 -6.76 33.32 33.19
CA LYS A 12 -5.43 32.66 33.33
C LYS A 12 -5.51 31.15 33.17
N ILE A 13 -6.54 30.50 33.71
CA ILE A 13 -6.78 29.06 33.57
C ILE A 13 -7.02 28.71 32.10
N VAL A 14 -7.90 29.44 31.41
CA VAL A 14 -8.21 29.23 29.99
C VAL A 14 -6.96 29.40 29.11
N GLN A 15 -6.17 30.45 29.35
CA GLN A 15 -4.91 30.65 28.61
C GLN A 15 -3.91 29.52 28.86
N HIS A 16 -3.78 29.03 30.08
CA HIS A 16 -2.90 27.91 30.41
C HIS A 16 -3.34 26.60 29.73
N GLN A 17 -4.63 26.31 29.71
CA GLN A 17 -5.20 25.15 29.00
C GLN A 17 -4.96 25.24 27.49
N ARG A 18 -5.19 26.41 26.88
CA ARG A 18 -4.93 26.62 25.44
C ARG A 18 -3.44 26.44 25.10
N LYS A 19 -2.54 26.91 25.93
CA LYS A 19 -1.10 26.71 25.76
C LYS A 19 -0.69 25.23 25.84
N ARG A 20 -1.27 24.49 26.78
CA ARG A 20 -1.02 23.03 26.92
C ARG A 20 -1.54 22.23 25.71
N LEU A 21 -2.74 22.54 25.21
CA LEU A 21 -3.31 21.93 24.03
C LEU A 21 -2.43 22.18 22.78
N LYS A 22 -2.03 23.44 22.58
CA LYS A 22 -1.16 23.81 21.44
C LYS A 22 0.20 23.08 21.48
N ILE A 23 0.80 22.93 22.66
CA ILE A 23 2.06 22.17 22.84
C ILE A 23 1.84 20.69 22.52
N LYS A 24 0.71 20.10 22.95
CA LYS A 24 0.38 18.71 22.67
C LYS A 24 0.16 18.44 21.17
N GLU A 25 -0.51 19.36 20.47
CA GLU A 25 -0.71 19.31 19.03
C GLU A 25 0.61 19.44 18.25
N LEU A 26 1.49 20.36 18.64
CA LEU A 26 2.81 20.52 18.05
C LEU A 26 3.66 19.26 18.22
N LYS A 27 3.70 18.68 19.43
CA LYS A 27 4.42 17.41 19.67
C LYS A 27 3.88 16.27 18.83
N LYS A 28 2.56 16.18 18.65
CA LYS A 28 1.94 15.18 17.78
C LYS A 28 2.35 15.41 16.32
N PHE A 29 2.31 16.64 15.85
CA PHE A 29 2.75 16.99 14.49
C PHE A 29 4.22 16.64 14.24
N ASP A 30 5.12 16.92 15.19
CA ASP A 30 6.55 16.59 15.07
C ASP A 30 6.78 15.07 15.02
N LEU A 31 6.01 14.28 15.78
CA LEU A 31 6.06 12.82 15.73
C LEU A 31 5.54 12.28 14.40
N ASP A 32 4.44 12.84 13.91
CA ASP A 32 3.85 12.44 12.62
C ASP A 32 4.79 12.81 11.46
N LEU A 33 5.43 13.97 11.52
CA LEU A 33 6.42 14.40 10.54
C LEU A 33 7.66 13.48 10.55
N GLY A 34 8.18 13.14 11.73
CA GLY A 34 9.30 12.21 11.88
C GLY A 34 9.00 10.82 11.34
N PHE A 35 7.78 10.34 11.55
CA PHE A 35 7.29 9.09 10.98
C PHE A 35 7.24 9.16 9.45
N GLY A 36 6.67 10.22 8.88
CA GLY A 36 6.60 10.42 7.43
C GLY A 36 7.97 10.44 6.77
N VAL A 37 8.92 11.24 7.27
CA VAL A 37 10.29 11.36 6.75
C VAL A 37 11.02 10.02 6.73
N LYS A 38 10.83 9.18 7.76
CA LYS A 38 11.44 7.84 7.82
C LYS A 38 10.98 6.97 6.64
N TYR A 39 9.69 6.94 6.34
CA TYR A 39 9.14 6.12 5.28
C TYR A 39 9.38 6.71 3.88
N GLU A 40 9.41 8.02 3.72
CA GLU A 40 9.82 8.70 2.48
C GLU A 40 11.26 8.33 2.09
N LYS A 41 12.20 8.36 3.05
CA LYS A 41 13.59 7.93 2.83
C LYS A 41 13.66 6.45 2.46
N SER A 42 12.88 5.60 3.13
CA SER A 42 12.82 4.17 2.84
C SER A 42 12.33 3.92 1.42
N LEU A 43 11.24 4.55 0.99
CA LEU A 43 10.71 4.45 -0.37
C LEU A 43 11.71 4.99 -1.40
N SER A 44 12.33 6.14 -1.15
CA SER A 44 13.35 6.71 -2.03
C SER A 44 14.53 5.77 -2.24
N ASN A 45 14.99 5.09 -1.19
CA ASN A 45 16.07 4.11 -1.29
C ASN A 45 15.65 2.88 -2.10
N ILE A 46 14.44 2.37 -1.92
CA ILE A 46 13.87 1.27 -2.71
C ILE A 46 13.90 1.62 -4.20
N LEU A 47 13.42 2.82 -4.56
CA LEU A 47 13.33 3.27 -5.94
C LEU A 47 14.70 3.54 -6.59
N LYS A 48 15.71 3.89 -5.80
CA LYS A 48 17.07 4.18 -6.30
C LYS A 48 17.97 2.95 -6.39
N MET A 49 17.85 2.03 -5.44
CA MET A 49 18.81 0.94 -5.25
C MET A 49 18.18 -0.45 -5.36
N GLY A 50 16.87 -0.58 -5.24
CA GLY A 50 16.16 -1.86 -5.35
C GLY A 50 15.91 -2.26 -6.79
N LYS A 51 15.94 -3.56 -7.09
CA LYS A 51 15.42 -4.10 -8.35
C LYS A 51 13.90 -4.17 -8.25
N VAL A 52 13.21 -3.45 -9.12
CA VAL A 52 11.74 -3.38 -9.13
C VAL A 52 11.21 -4.02 -10.43
N GLU A 53 10.40 -5.04 -10.29
CA GLU A 53 9.58 -5.58 -11.38
C GLU A 53 8.31 -4.75 -11.47
N VAL A 54 8.03 -4.18 -12.65
CA VAL A 54 6.86 -3.33 -12.86
C VAL A 54 5.86 -4.06 -13.76
N LYS A 55 4.63 -4.15 -13.30
CA LYS A 55 3.49 -4.69 -14.06
C LYS A 55 2.34 -3.70 -14.06
N THR A 56 1.57 -3.72 -15.14
CA THR A 56 0.39 -2.86 -15.28
C THR A 56 -0.86 -3.70 -15.36
N GLU A 57 -1.82 -3.40 -14.50
CA GLU A 57 -3.16 -3.97 -14.50
C GLU A 57 -4.12 -2.99 -15.17
N ARG A 58 -4.73 -3.42 -16.26
CA ARG A 58 -5.67 -2.58 -17.03
C ARG A 58 -7.11 -2.82 -16.57
N ASP A 59 -7.90 -1.82 -16.58
CA ASP A 59 -9.35 -1.67 -16.39
C ASP A 59 -10.13 -2.79 -15.66
N LYS A 60 -9.87 -4.06 -15.97
CA LYS A 60 -10.62 -5.21 -15.41
C LYS A 60 -10.59 -5.26 -13.87
N TRP A 61 -9.49 -4.85 -13.26
CA TRP A 61 -9.33 -4.84 -11.80
C TRP A 61 -10.41 -4.00 -11.10
N PHE A 62 -10.87 -2.94 -11.74
CA PHE A 62 -11.88 -2.04 -11.17
C PHE A 62 -13.23 -2.75 -10.95
N LYS A 63 -13.63 -3.63 -11.86
CA LYS A 63 -14.86 -4.43 -11.76
C LYS A 63 -14.66 -5.69 -10.94
N THR A 64 -13.58 -6.42 -11.21
CA THR A 64 -13.31 -7.73 -10.59
C THR A 64 -12.77 -7.64 -9.18
N ARG A 65 -12.16 -6.50 -8.82
CA ARG A 65 -11.43 -6.30 -7.57
C ARG A 65 -10.25 -7.26 -7.38
N ASN A 66 -9.73 -7.82 -8.48
CA ASN A 66 -8.58 -8.71 -8.51
C ASN A 66 -7.44 -8.08 -9.30
N ILE A 67 -6.21 -8.47 -8.96
CA ILE A 67 -5.04 -8.28 -9.79
C ILE A 67 -4.61 -9.61 -10.39
N ALA A 68 -4.00 -9.57 -11.57
CA ALA A 68 -3.52 -10.71 -12.32
C ALA A 68 -2.00 -10.85 -12.15
N ILE A 69 -1.55 -11.96 -11.57
CA ILE A 69 -0.13 -12.25 -11.36
C ILE A 69 0.25 -13.45 -12.22
N GLU A 70 1.08 -13.23 -13.24
CA GLU A 70 1.57 -14.31 -14.10
C GLU A 70 2.55 -15.21 -13.34
N LEU A 71 2.36 -16.52 -13.50
CA LEU A 71 3.17 -17.56 -12.87
C LEU A 71 3.90 -18.44 -13.90
N SER A 72 3.29 -18.67 -15.07
CA SER A 72 3.90 -19.42 -16.16
C SER A 72 3.38 -18.94 -17.52
N TYR A 73 4.15 -19.25 -18.56
CA TYR A 73 3.80 -19.00 -19.95
C TYR A 73 4.18 -20.23 -20.78
N TYR A 74 3.24 -20.80 -21.52
CA TYR A 74 3.41 -22.08 -22.24
C TYR A 74 4.05 -23.18 -21.36
N GLY A 75 3.58 -23.31 -20.13
CA GLY A 75 4.06 -24.31 -19.16
C GLY A 75 5.45 -24.04 -18.58
N LYS A 76 6.11 -22.95 -18.97
CA LYS A 76 7.40 -22.53 -18.40
C LYS A 76 7.16 -21.47 -17.34
N LYS A 77 7.84 -21.56 -16.20
CA LYS A 77 7.78 -20.54 -15.14
C LYS A 77 8.10 -19.16 -15.71
N SER A 78 7.28 -18.18 -15.35
CA SER A 78 7.44 -16.76 -15.76
C SER A 78 6.92 -15.81 -14.67
N GLY A 79 6.97 -14.52 -14.92
CA GLY A 79 6.45 -13.50 -14.02
C GLY A 79 6.94 -13.65 -12.58
N LEU A 80 6.03 -13.74 -11.62
CA LEU A 80 6.36 -13.83 -10.20
C LEU A 80 7.18 -15.08 -9.84
N ALA A 81 7.06 -16.16 -10.61
CA ALA A 81 7.75 -17.42 -10.32
C ALA A 81 9.25 -17.36 -10.56
N VAL A 82 9.72 -16.47 -11.45
CA VAL A 82 11.13 -16.37 -11.88
C VAL A 82 11.78 -15.02 -11.62
N THR A 83 11.03 -13.99 -11.24
CA THR A 83 11.58 -12.65 -11.04
C THR A 83 12.72 -12.66 -10.04
N GLU A 84 13.80 -11.98 -10.39
CA GLU A 84 14.96 -11.71 -9.52
C GLU A 84 14.85 -10.33 -8.85
N ALA A 85 13.73 -9.64 -9.01
CA ALA A 85 13.49 -8.36 -8.38
C ALA A 85 13.28 -8.52 -6.87
N ASP A 86 13.69 -7.50 -6.12
CA ASP A 86 13.44 -7.40 -4.68
C ASP A 86 12.01 -6.92 -4.41
N TRP A 87 11.50 -6.07 -5.31
CA TRP A 87 10.22 -5.41 -5.20
C TRP A 87 9.35 -5.60 -6.44
N TRP A 88 8.07 -5.66 -6.22
CA TRP A 88 7.03 -5.74 -7.24
C TRP A 88 6.15 -4.51 -7.18
N ALA A 89 6.05 -3.78 -8.29
CA ALA A 89 5.16 -2.64 -8.45
C ALA A 89 4.02 -3.00 -9.42
N GLN A 90 2.81 -3.06 -8.91
CA GLN A 90 1.61 -3.26 -9.70
C GLN A 90 0.91 -1.92 -9.93
N ILE A 91 0.99 -1.40 -11.15
CA ILE A 91 0.31 -0.16 -11.55
C ILE A 91 -1.13 -0.50 -11.90
N LEU A 92 -2.07 0.21 -11.30
CA LEU A 92 -3.50 0.09 -11.58
C LEU A 92 -3.93 1.22 -12.50
N THR A 93 -4.39 0.91 -13.71
CA THR A 93 -4.89 1.90 -14.67
C THR A 93 -6.41 1.73 -14.90
N LEU A 94 -7.07 2.83 -15.19
CA LEU A 94 -8.48 2.85 -15.59
C LEU A 94 -8.67 3.95 -16.63
N ASN A 95 -9.18 3.59 -17.82
CA ASN A 95 -9.33 4.51 -18.95
C ASN A 95 -8.00 5.22 -19.30
N ASP A 96 -6.91 4.46 -19.33
CA ASP A 96 -5.52 4.90 -19.60
C ASP A 96 -4.90 5.85 -18.54
N ASP A 97 -5.62 6.15 -17.44
CA ASP A 97 -5.09 6.92 -16.32
C ASP A 97 -4.55 6.00 -15.21
N ILE A 98 -3.43 6.37 -14.61
CA ILE A 98 -2.91 5.70 -13.42
C ILE A 98 -3.80 6.08 -12.22
N LYS A 99 -4.42 5.09 -11.59
CA LYS A 99 -5.24 5.25 -10.38
C LYS A 99 -4.49 4.93 -9.10
N GLY A 100 -3.42 4.17 -9.19
CA GLY A 100 -2.58 3.84 -8.05
C GLY A 100 -1.47 2.88 -8.41
N VAL A 101 -0.56 2.70 -7.46
CA VAL A 101 0.54 1.72 -7.53
C VAL A 101 0.58 0.96 -6.21
N ILE A 102 0.63 -0.37 -6.31
CA ILE A 102 0.87 -1.24 -5.17
C ILE A 102 2.33 -1.67 -5.22
N LEU A 103 3.11 -1.33 -4.21
CA LEU A 103 4.52 -1.69 -4.11
C LEU A 103 4.71 -2.67 -2.94
N LEU A 104 5.19 -3.87 -3.24
CA LEU A 104 5.40 -4.93 -2.26
C LEU A 104 6.76 -5.60 -2.43
N PRO A 105 7.39 -6.09 -1.35
CA PRO A 105 8.47 -7.04 -1.47
C PRO A 105 8.02 -8.29 -2.24
N VAL A 106 8.82 -8.76 -3.20
CA VAL A 106 8.49 -9.97 -3.98
C VAL A 106 8.26 -11.17 -3.06
N SER A 107 9.05 -11.33 -2.00
CA SER A 107 8.88 -12.39 -1.03
C SER A 107 7.52 -12.35 -0.31
N LYS A 108 7.02 -11.15 -0.03
CA LYS A 108 5.70 -10.95 0.57
C LYS A 108 4.58 -11.26 -0.43
N LEU A 109 4.70 -10.79 -1.66
CA LEU A 109 3.73 -11.08 -2.71
C LEU A 109 3.61 -12.58 -2.98
N LYS A 110 4.72 -13.33 -3.04
CA LYS A 110 4.72 -14.80 -3.17
C LYS A 110 3.94 -15.48 -2.05
N LYS A 111 4.09 -15.02 -0.80
CA LYS A 111 3.33 -15.53 0.35
C LYS A 111 1.84 -15.23 0.23
N ILE A 112 1.48 -14.00 -0.15
CA ILE A 112 0.08 -13.58 -0.36
C ILE A 112 -0.58 -14.44 -1.42
N VAL A 113 0.05 -14.59 -2.59
CA VAL A 113 -0.47 -15.42 -3.69
C VAL A 113 -0.71 -16.86 -3.23
N LYS A 114 0.30 -17.47 -2.61
CA LYS A 114 0.20 -18.84 -2.12
C LYS A 114 -0.93 -19.03 -1.11
N LYS A 115 -1.05 -18.10 -0.15
CA LYS A 115 -2.08 -18.16 0.89
C LYS A 115 -3.47 -17.90 0.31
N SER A 116 -3.63 -16.87 -0.51
CA SER A 116 -4.92 -16.51 -1.12
C SER A 116 -5.48 -17.65 -1.97
N VAL A 117 -4.64 -18.30 -2.78
CA VAL A 117 -5.05 -19.46 -3.58
C VAL A 117 -5.37 -20.67 -2.70
N LYS A 118 -4.55 -20.96 -1.68
CA LYS A 118 -4.78 -22.08 -0.75
C LYS A 118 -6.10 -21.93 0.01
N GLU A 119 -6.46 -20.72 0.41
CA GLU A 119 -7.70 -20.41 1.14
C GLU A 119 -8.92 -20.26 0.23
N GLY A 120 -8.74 -20.34 -1.09
CA GLY A 120 -9.83 -20.24 -2.07
C GLY A 120 -10.32 -18.81 -2.32
N CYS A 121 -9.64 -17.78 -1.79
CA CYS A 121 -9.93 -16.37 -2.09
C CYS A 121 -9.37 -16.00 -3.46
N GLY A 122 -8.13 -16.38 -3.75
CA GLY A 122 -7.52 -16.32 -5.07
C GLY A 122 -7.74 -17.60 -5.86
N ARG A 123 -7.53 -17.53 -7.16
CA ARG A 123 -7.66 -18.67 -8.06
C ARG A 123 -6.64 -18.61 -9.18
N ILE A 124 -6.28 -19.78 -9.70
CA ILE A 124 -5.43 -19.92 -10.88
C ILE A 124 -6.34 -20.06 -12.12
N VAL A 125 -6.05 -19.30 -13.16
CA VAL A 125 -6.75 -19.34 -14.44
C VAL A 125 -5.74 -19.35 -15.59
N MET A 126 -6.14 -19.89 -16.73
CA MET A 126 -5.44 -19.67 -17.99
C MET A 126 -5.87 -18.35 -18.58
N GLY A 127 -4.95 -17.55 -19.07
CA GLY A 127 -5.20 -16.21 -19.58
C GLY A 127 -4.08 -15.72 -20.49
N GLY A 128 -4.05 -14.40 -20.70
CA GLY A 128 -3.21 -13.77 -21.72
C GLY A 128 -3.91 -13.75 -23.08
N ASP A 129 -3.31 -13.10 -24.08
CA ASP A 129 -3.92 -12.92 -25.41
C ASP A 129 -4.10 -14.25 -26.16
N ASP A 130 -3.28 -15.25 -25.84
CA ASP A 130 -3.27 -16.59 -26.43
C ASP A 130 -3.71 -17.69 -25.45
N GLU A 131 -4.22 -17.32 -24.27
CA GLU A 131 -4.61 -18.23 -23.18
C GLU A 131 -3.48 -19.19 -22.74
N ALA A 132 -2.25 -18.82 -22.98
CA ALA A 132 -1.07 -19.64 -22.67
C ALA A 132 -0.43 -19.35 -21.32
N SER A 133 -0.87 -18.28 -20.65
CA SER A 133 -0.36 -17.88 -19.33
C SER A 133 -1.19 -18.49 -18.19
N GLU A 134 -0.52 -19.10 -17.23
CA GLU A 134 -1.10 -19.44 -15.94
C GLU A 134 -1.04 -18.20 -15.03
N ILE A 135 -2.20 -17.70 -14.64
CA ILE A 135 -2.37 -16.43 -13.93
C ILE A 135 -3.07 -16.67 -12.60
N ALA A 136 -2.47 -16.17 -11.51
CA ALA A 136 -3.14 -16.07 -10.23
C ALA A 136 -3.97 -14.78 -10.19
N LEU A 137 -5.30 -14.91 -10.07
CA LEU A 137 -6.20 -13.79 -9.79
C LEU A 137 -6.32 -13.63 -8.29
N ILE A 138 -5.77 -12.54 -7.77
CA ILE A 138 -5.69 -12.28 -6.33
C ILE A 138 -6.56 -11.08 -5.97
N PRO A 139 -7.48 -11.23 -4.98
CA PRO A 139 -8.30 -10.12 -4.53
C PRO A 139 -7.45 -8.97 -3.98
N LEU A 140 -7.79 -7.74 -4.36
CA LEU A 140 -7.10 -6.54 -3.87
C LEU A 140 -7.12 -6.45 -2.34
N LYS A 141 -8.20 -6.89 -1.69
CA LYS A 141 -8.28 -6.94 -0.22
C LYS A 141 -7.20 -7.81 0.41
N ASP A 142 -6.83 -8.94 -0.23
CA ASP A 142 -5.81 -9.84 0.26
C ASP A 142 -4.41 -9.21 0.11
N VAL A 143 -4.20 -8.49 -1.00
CA VAL A 143 -2.96 -7.74 -1.23
C VAL A 143 -2.82 -6.60 -0.22
N ALA A 144 -3.90 -5.86 0.03
CA ALA A 144 -3.90 -4.72 0.94
C ALA A 144 -3.75 -5.13 2.42
N SER A 145 -4.37 -6.25 2.83
CA SER A 145 -4.26 -6.77 4.21
C SER A 145 -2.87 -7.32 4.51
N GLY A 146 -2.16 -7.75 3.48
CA GLY A 146 -0.77 -8.17 3.54
C GLY A 146 -0.49 -9.43 4.34
N PHE A 147 -1.53 -10.16 4.76
CA PHE A 147 -1.42 -11.37 5.59
C PHE A 147 -0.18 -11.43 6.50
#